data_0877ba64ee29ef1aee7bd2353c86a837
#
_entry.id   0877ba64ee29ef1aee7bd2353c86a837
#
_cell.length_a   1.000
_cell.length_b   1.000
_cell.length_c   1.000
_cell.angle_alpha   90.00
_cell.angle_beta   90.00
_cell.angle_gamma   90.00
#
_symmetry.space_group_name_H-M   'P 1'
#
loop_
_entity.id
_entity.type
_entity.pdbx_description
1 polymer ?
#
loop_
_entity_poly.entity_id
_entity_poly.type
_entity_poly.pdbx_seq_one_letter_code
_entity_poly.pdbx_strand_id
1 'polypeptide(L)'
;MCIRDRSYSALLRDRYENWLSLWNLTPPFFLRDGIIPPLTEWERNTPAVESSLIEGDVLAGTAGCPGVVTGRARIVRDPTSPPDLEPGDIMVAPLTDPAWTPLFLAVDGVVVNVGGQVSHAVIVSREMGIPCVVSVADATEQIQDGATITVDGTNGNVTLIRNP
;
A
#
# COMPACT_ATOMS: atom_id res chain seq x y z
N MET A 1 10.95 -42.96 -1.19
CA MET A 1 12.31 -42.56 -0.70
C MET A 1 12.14 -42.00 0.70
N CYS A 2 12.41 -42.81 1.75
CA CYS A 2 12.28 -42.34 3.12
C CYS A 2 13.49 -41.47 3.47
N ILE A 3 13.27 -40.19 3.73
CA ILE A 3 14.31 -39.30 4.27
C ILE A 3 14.54 -39.73 5.71
N ARG A 4 15.56 -40.58 5.92
CA ARG A 4 15.99 -41.09 7.22
C ARG A 4 17.04 -40.18 7.83
N ASP A 5 16.83 -38.89 7.84
CA ASP A 5 17.88 -38.09 8.43
C ASP A 5 17.36 -37.22 9.59
N ARG A 6 17.59 -37.72 10.80
CA ARG A 6 17.33 -37.00 12.04
C ARG A 6 18.25 -35.78 12.19
N SER A 7 19.30 -35.66 11.37
CA SER A 7 20.23 -34.52 11.39
C SER A 7 19.60 -33.20 10.92
N TYR A 8 18.55 -33.27 10.08
CA TYR A 8 17.84 -32.07 9.60
C TYR A 8 16.79 -31.54 10.58
N SER A 9 16.41 -32.27 11.61
CA SER A 9 15.35 -31.84 12.54
C SER A 9 15.70 -30.56 13.29
N ALA A 10 16.97 -30.43 13.70
CA ALA A 10 17.46 -29.22 14.36
C ALA A 10 17.47 -28.00 13.39
N LEU A 11 17.97 -28.22 12.18
CA LEU A 11 17.99 -27.18 11.14
C LEU A 11 16.58 -26.74 10.74
N LEU A 12 15.63 -27.67 10.62
CA LEU A 12 14.24 -27.33 10.28
C LEU A 12 13.56 -26.56 11.42
N ARG A 13 13.87 -26.92 12.66
CA ARG A 13 13.34 -26.19 13.83
C ARG A 13 13.90 -24.77 13.88
N ASP A 14 15.21 -24.62 13.72
CA ASP A 14 15.88 -23.31 13.69
C ASP A 14 15.30 -22.41 12.56
N ARG A 15 15.12 -22.97 11.35
CA ARG A 15 14.50 -22.24 10.24
C ARG A 15 13.04 -21.86 10.51
N TYR A 16 12.28 -22.73 11.17
CA TYR A 16 10.91 -22.46 11.54
C TYR A 16 10.81 -21.37 12.61
N GLU A 17 11.66 -21.41 13.64
CA GLU A 17 11.73 -20.39 14.68
C GLU A 17 12.16 -19.04 14.09
N ASN A 18 13.15 -19.03 13.20
CA ASN A 18 13.55 -17.84 12.47
C ASN A 18 12.40 -17.30 11.59
N TRP A 19 11.68 -18.17 10.87
CA TRP A 19 10.54 -17.77 10.07
C TRP A 19 9.43 -17.15 10.93
N LEU A 20 9.12 -17.73 12.08
CA LEU A 20 8.15 -17.16 13.02
C LEU A 20 8.58 -15.78 13.54
N SER A 21 9.88 -15.60 13.80
CA SER A 21 10.41 -14.30 14.26
C SER A 21 10.28 -13.19 13.21
N LEU A 22 10.28 -13.55 11.93
CA LEU A 22 10.10 -12.61 10.82
C LEU A 22 8.64 -12.19 10.60
N TRP A 23 7.67 -12.95 11.14
CA TRP A 23 6.25 -12.71 10.91
C TRP A 23 5.76 -11.32 11.37
N ASN A 24 6.42 -10.76 12.38
CA ASN A 24 6.09 -9.46 12.95
C ASN A 24 7.01 -8.34 12.46
N LEU A 25 7.76 -8.58 11.39
CA LEU A 25 8.69 -7.61 10.82
C LEU A 25 8.31 -7.30 9.38
N THR A 26 8.38 -6.03 9.01
CA THR A 26 8.26 -5.59 7.62
C THR A 26 9.65 -5.52 7.01
N PRO A 27 9.95 -6.31 5.95
CA PRO A 27 11.23 -6.22 5.28
C PRO A 27 11.38 -4.85 4.61
N PRO A 28 12.61 -4.31 4.50
CA PRO A 28 12.84 -3.06 3.80
C PRO A 28 12.45 -3.21 2.32
N PHE A 29 11.72 -2.23 1.80
CA PHE A 29 11.26 -2.25 0.40
C PHE A 29 12.41 -2.11 -0.60
N PHE A 30 13.47 -1.38 -0.22
CA PHE A 30 14.68 -1.19 -1.03
C PHE A 30 15.92 -1.66 -0.29
N LEU A 31 16.82 -2.32 -1.02
CA LEU A 31 18.15 -2.65 -0.53
C LEU A 31 19.15 -1.63 -1.11
N ARG A 32 19.92 -0.97 -0.25
CA ARG A 32 21.05 -0.16 -0.67
C ARG A 32 22.26 -1.06 -0.92
N ASP A 33 22.88 -0.92 -2.07
CA ASP A 33 24.08 -1.67 -2.47
C ASP A 33 23.95 -3.20 -2.36
N GLY A 34 22.72 -3.72 -2.41
CA GLY A 34 22.43 -5.15 -2.27
C GLY A 34 22.65 -5.70 -0.87
N ILE A 35 22.85 -4.84 0.13
CA ILE A 35 23.06 -5.25 1.53
C ILE A 35 21.71 -5.34 2.22
N ILE A 36 21.44 -6.52 2.80
CA ILE A 36 20.26 -6.73 3.65
C ILE A 36 20.59 -6.17 5.04
N PRO A 37 19.85 -5.16 5.53
CA PRO A 37 20.08 -4.64 6.88
C PRO A 37 19.78 -5.73 7.93
N PRO A 38 20.40 -5.65 9.10
CA PRO A 38 20.13 -6.60 10.18
C PRO A 38 18.67 -6.50 10.63
N LEU A 39 18.08 -7.60 11.09
CA LEU A 39 16.66 -7.68 11.51
C LEU A 39 16.28 -6.68 12.60
N THR A 40 17.25 -6.17 13.35
CA THR A 40 17.04 -5.14 14.39
C THR A 40 16.68 -3.77 13.81
N GLU A 41 16.96 -3.57 12.53
CA GLU A 41 16.63 -2.34 11.78
C GLU A 41 15.35 -2.47 10.96
N TRP A 42 14.76 -3.67 10.92
CA TRP A 42 13.47 -3.85 10.23
C TRP A 42 12.34 -3.29 11.08
N GLU A 43 11.39 -2.65 10.41
CA GLU A 43 10.20 -2.14 11.08
C GLU A 43 9.38 -3.29 11.66
N ARG A 44 8.87 -3.11 12.88
CA ARG A 44 7.92 -4.07 13.47
C ARG A 44 6.53 -3.77 12.96
N ASN A 45 5.79 -4.83 12.63
CA ASN A 45 4.36 -4.70 12.36
C ASN A 45 3.66 -4.28 13.65
N THR A 46 3.58 -2.96 13.88
CA THR A 46 2.71 -2.40 14.92
C THR A 46 1.27 -2.55 14.46
N PRO A 47 0.33 -2.87 15.37
CA PRO A 47 -1.09 -2.75 15.03
C PRO A 47 -1.35 -1.35 14.53
N ALA A 48 -2.20 -1.23 13.51
CA ALA A 48 -2.53 0.04 12.85
C ALA A 48 -2.67 1.16 13.89
N VAL A 49 -1.84 2.17 13.78
CA VAL A 49 -1.97 3.39 14.57
C VAL A 49 -3.35 3.95 14.21
N GLU A 50 -4.19 4.21 15.22
CA GLU A 50 -5.43 4.93 14.97
C GLU A 50 -5.08 6.18 14.17
N SER A 51 -5.75 6.37 13.03
CA SER A 51 -5.53 7.49 12.14
C SER A 51 -5.48 8.79 12.97
N SER A 52 -4.34 9.45 12.94
CA SER A 52 -4.14 10.73 13.64
C SER A 52 -4.48 11.92 12.74
N LEU A 53 -4.92 11.67 11.50
CA LEU A 53 -5.26 12.72 10.57
C LEU A 53 -6.52 13.45 11.01
N ILE A 54 -6.45 14.78 10.97
CA ILE A 54 -7.57 15.68 11.17
C ILE A 54 -8.03 16.27 9.84
N GLU A 55 -9.27 16.72 9.80
CA GLU A 55 -9.84 17.36 8.62
C GLU A 55 -8.98 18.56 8.17
N GLY A 56 -8.63 18.58 6.90
CA GLY A 56 -7.74 19.55 6.29
C GLY A 56 -6.28 19.13 6.19
N ASP A 57 -5.88 18.02 6.81
CA ASP A 57 -4.52 17.50 6.69
C ASP A 57 -4.21 17.05 5.26
N VAL A 58 -2.97 17.29 4.85
CA VAL A 58 -2.48 16.97 3.51
C VAL A 58 -1.34 15.96 3.61
N LEU A 59 -1.53 14.82 2.98
CA LEU A 59 -0.48 13.84 2.75
C LEU A 59 0.22 14.14 1.43
N ALA A 60 1.54 14.30 1.47
CA ALA A 60 2.34 14.53 0.28
C ALA A 60 2.80 13.21 -0.32
N GLY A 61 2.72 13.12 -1.63
CA GLY A 61 3.22 12.00 -2.43
C GLY A 61 3.88 12.48 -3.71
N THR A 62 3.91 11.61 -4.69
CA THR A 62 4.41 11.90 -6.04
C THR A 62 3.25 11.94 -7.02
N ALA A 63 3.16 13.00 -7.80
CA ALA A 63 2.18 13.15 -8.88
C ALA A 63 2.30 12.00 -9.89
N GLY A 64 1.25 11.21 -10.06
CA GLY A 64 1.24 10.04 -10.94
C GLY A 64 0.49 10.29 -12.24
N CYS A 65 -0.80 10.50 -12.16
CA CYS A 65 -1.67 10.89 -13.27
C CYS A 65 -2.38 12.19 -12.91
N PRO A 66 -2.34 13.22 -13.78
CA PRO A 66 -2.92 14.53 -13.49
C PRO A 66 -4.44 14.47 -13.36
N GLY A 67 -5.00 15.44 -12.62
CA GLY A 67 -6.41 15.59 -12.35
C GLY A 67 -6.67 15.74 -10.86
N VAL A 68 -7.90 16.14 -10.53
CA VAL A 68 -8.34 16.29 -9.13
C VAL A 68 -9.69 15.61 -8.99
N VAL A 69 -9.82 14.78 -7.98
CA VAL A 69 -11.06 14.06 -7.64
C VAL A 69 -11.28 14.05 -6.14
N THR A 70 -12.53 14.19 -5.72
CA THR A 70 -12.93 14.03 -4.32
C THR A 70 -13.92 12.88 -4.23
N GLY A 71 -13.68 11.98 -3.30
CA GLY A 71 -14.50 10.79 -3.14
C GLY A 71 -14.27 10.08 -1.81
N ARG A 72 -14.96 8.96 -1.65
CA ARG A 72 -14.85 8.09 -0.49
C ARG A 72 -13.59 7.22 -0.63
N ALA A 73 -12.72 7.26 0.36
CA ALA A 73 -11.54 6.39 0.42
C ALA A 73 -11.95 4.93 0.71
N ARG A 74 -11.43 4.00 -0.08
CA ARG A 74 -11.61 2.56 0.12
C ARG A 74 -10.23 1.91 0.24
N ILE A 75 -9.96 1.38 1.42
CA ILE A 75 -8.67 0.74 1.72
C ILE A 75 -8.69 -0.68 1.16
N VAL A 76 -7.91 -0.89 0.10
CA VAL A 76 -7.76 -2.21 -0.52
C VAL A 76 -6.37 -2.74 -0.21
N ARG A 77 -6.30 -3.82 0.57
CA ARG A 77 -5.03 -4.47 0.93
C ARG A 77 -4.76 -5.73 0.10
N ASP A 78 -5.82 -6.34 -0.42
CA ASP A 78 -5.76 -7.57 -1.22
C ASP A 78 -6.72 -7.45 -2.42
N PRO A 79 -6.20 -7.53 -3.66
CA PRO A 79 -7.02 -7.44 -4.86
C PRO A 79 -7.96 -8.64 -5.06
N THR A 80 -7.71 -9.76 -4.37
CA THR A 80 -8.55 -10.97 -4.46
C THR A 80 -9.80 -10.90 -3.58
N SER A 81 -9.81 -9.99 -2.60
CA SER A 81 -10.93 -9.75 -1.68
C SER A 81 -11.11 -8.25 -1.44
N PRO A 82 -11.41 -7.46 -2.49
CA PRO A 82 -11.62 -6.03 -2.34
C PRO A 82 -12.91 -5.75 -1.57
N PRO A 83 -13.01 -4.59 -0.88
CA PRO A 83 -14.30 -4.11 -0.41
C PRO A 83 -15.21 -3.78 -1.60
N ASP A 84 -16.50 -3.61 -1.35
CA ASP A 84 -17.44 -3.16 -2.38
C ASP A 84 -17.03 -1.75 -2.87
N LEU A 85 -16.56 -1.67 -4.13
CA LEU A 85 -16.17 -0.44 -4.80
C LEU A 85 -17.33 0.09 -5.63
N GLU A 86 -17.57 1.39 -5.53
CA GLU A 86 -18.63 2.09 -6.26
C GLU A 86 -18.03 3.26 -7.08
N PRO A 87 -18.69 3.68 -8.17
CA PRO A 87 -18.29 4.89 -8.89
C PRO A 87 -18.21 6.08 -7.92
N GLY A 88 -17.14 6.87 -8.02
CA GLY A 88 -16.84 7.96 -7.10
C GLY A 88 -15.93 7.56 -5.92
N ASP A 89 -15.62 6.27 -5.76
CA ASP A 89 -14.66 5.83 -4.75
C ASP A 89 -13.22 6.11 -5.17
N ILE A 90 -12.38 6.27 -4.18
CA ILE A 90 -10.93 6.42 -4.33
C ILE A 90 -10.25 5.21 -3.71
N MET A 91 -9.56 4.42 -4.52
CA MET A 91 -8.80 3.28 -4.06
C MET A 91 -7.51 3.73 -3.35
N VAL A 92 -7.32 3.28 -2.11
CA VAL A 92 -6.09 3.47 -1.35
C VAL A 92 -5.44 2.10 -1.12
N ALA A 93 -4.24 1.90 -1.63
CA ALA A 93 -3.58 0.60 -1.67
C ALA A 93 -2.11 0.68 -1.23
N PRO A 94 -1.53 -0.39 -0.65
CA PRO A 94 -0.10 -0.39 -0.29
C PRO A 94 0.81 -0.38 -1.52
N LEU A 95 0.48 -1.19 -2.50
CA LEU A 95 1.20 -1.38 -3.76
C LEU A 95 0.20 -1.97 -4.77
N THR A 96 0.42 -1.75 -6.07
CA THR A 96 -0.38 -2.40 -7.10
C THR A 96 0.48 -3.18 -8.09
N ASP A 97 -0.08 -4.26 -8.60
CA ASP A 97 0.46 -5.11 -9.65
C ASP A 97 -0.63 -5.42 -10.70
N PRO A 98 -0.37 -6.18 -11.78
CA PRO A 98 -1.37 -6.47 -12.81
C PRO A 98 -2.67 -7.11 -12.33
N ALA A 99 -2.69 -7.80 -11.19
CA ALA A 99 -3.91 -8.38 -10.63
C ALA A 99 -4.92 -7.29 -10.15
N TRP A 100 -4.43 -6.09 -9.89
CA TRP A 100 -5.24 -4.95 -9.46
C TRP A 100 -5.97 -4.23 -10.60
N THR A 101 -5.58 -4.47 -11.85
CA THR A 101 -6.13 -3.74 -13.02
C THR A 101 -7.66 -3.69 -13.07
N PRO A 102 -8.41 -4.76 -12.77
CA PRO A 102 -9.87 -4.69 -12.77
C PRO A 102 -10.45 -3.68 -11.78
N LEU A 103 -9.78 -3.43 -10.66
CA LEU A 103 -10.26 -2.51 -9.63
C LEU A 103 -10.18 -1.04 -10.08
N PHE A 104 -9.23 -0.70 -10.96
CA PHE A 104 -9.13 0.63 -11.53
C PHE A 104 -10.36 1.02 -12.35
N LEU A 105 -11.09 0.06 -12.90
CA LEU A 105 -12.34 0.33 -13.65
C LEU A 105 -13.52 0.73 -12.75
N ALA A 106 -13.39 0.48 -11.45
CA ALA A 106 -14.47 0.70 -10.48
C ALA A 106 -14.27 1.98 -9.64
N VAL A 107 -13.16 2.71 -9.83
CA VAL A 107 -12.79 3.85 -8.98
C VAL A 107 -12.47 5.10 -9.80
N ASP A 108 -12.64 6.27 -9.20
CA ASP A 108 -12.39 7.56 -9.85
C ASP A 108 -11.04 8.18 -9.44
N GLY A 109 -10.33 7.60 -8.47
CA GLY A 109 -9.02 8.05 -8.02
C GLY A 109 -8.19 6.93 -7.39
N VAL A 110 -6.87 7.11 -7.39
CA VAL A 110 -5.94 6.10 -6.84
C VAL A 110 -4.86 6.75 -5.99
N VAL A 111 -4.66 6.19 -4.80
CA VAL A 111 -3.57 6.53 -3.86
C VAL A 111 -2.79 5.28 -3.52
N VAL A 112 -1.45 5.35 -3.58
CA VAL A 112 -0.61 4.17 -3.30
C VAL A 112 0.53 4.54 -2.35
N ASN A 113 0.74 3.71 -1.31
CA ASN A 113 1.83 3.94 -0.36
C ASN A 113 3.19 3.92 -1.05
N VAL A 114 3.40 2.94 -1.94
CA VAL A 114 4.68 2.73 -2.62
C VAL A 114 4.49 2.71 -4.13
N GLY A 115 5.22 3.58 -4.83
CA GLY A 115 5.19 3.62 -6.30
C GLY A 115 6.07 4.74 -6.83
N GLY A 116 6.39 4.68 -8.11
CA GLY A 116 7.15 5.71 -8.82
C GLY A 116 6.50 6.04 -10.15
N GLN A 117 7.10 6.97 -10.91
CA GLN A 117 6.56 7.47 -12.19
C GLN A 117 6.33 6.39 -13.27
N VAL A 118 6.98 5.24 -13.13
CA VAL A 118 6.86 4.08 -14.02
C VAL A 118 6.27 2.86 -13.30
N SER A 119 5.66 3.06 -12.13
CA SER A 119 4.97 1.98 -11.42
C SER A 119 3.68 1.57 -12.12
N HIS A 120 3.22 0.36 -11.86
CA HIS A 120 1.95 -0.17 -12.38
C HIS A 120 0.78 0.79 -12.14
N ALA A 121 0.64 1.33 -10.91
CA ALA A 121 -0.41 2.29 -10.57
C ALA A 121 -0.43 3.48 -11.53
N VAL A 122 0.73 4.11 -11.77
CA VAL A 122 0.83 5.30 -12.62
C VAL A 122 0.55 4.98 -14.08
N ILE A 123 1.09 3.86 -14.60
CA ILE A 123 0.87 3.46 -15.99
C ILE A 123 -0.62 3.22 -16.24
N VAL A 124 -1.27 2.41 -15.42
CA VAL A 124 -2.70 2.08 -15.57
C VAL A 124 -3.57 3.32 -15.38
N SER A 125 -3.28 4.16 -14.37
CA SER A 125 -4.04 5.40 -14.15
C SER A 125 -3.96 6.35 -15.35
N ARG A 126 -2.80 6.47 -15.98
CA ARG A 126 -2.63 7.30 -17.20
C ARG A 126 -3.41 6.76 -18.40
N GLU A 127 -3.40 5.44 -18.59
CA GLU A 127 -4.17 4.79 -19.67
C GLU A 127 -5.68 4.99 -19.48
N MET A 128 -6.15 5.04 -18.25
CA MET A 128 -7.57 5.18 -17.91
C MET A 128 -7.99 6.63 -17.64
N GLY A 129 -7.03 7.57 -17.53
CA GLY A 129 -7.31 8.96 -17.22
C GLY A 129 -7.77 9.21 -15.77
N ILE A 130 -7.35 8.36 -14.83
CA ILE A 130 -7.74 8.41 -13.42
C ILE A 130 -6.68 9.18 -12.61
N PRO A 131 -7.05 10.26 -11.88
CA PRO A 131 -6.11 10.97 -10.99
C PRO A 131 -5.41 10.00 -10.03
N CYS A 132 -4.06 10.11 -9.94
CA CYS A 132 -3.27 9.18 -9.16
C CYS A 132 -2.14 9.89 -8.43
N VAL A 133 -1.99 9.55 -7.13
CA VAL A 133 -0.86 9.96 -6.29
C VAL A 133 -0.18 8.71 -5.74
N VAL A 134 1.13 8.60 -5.92
CA VAL A 134 1.93 7.47 -5.43
C VAL A 134 2.99 7.93 -4.44
N SER A 135 3.65 6.99 -3.76
CA SER A 135 4.62 7.29 -2.69
C SER A 135 4.04 8.14 -1.56
N VAL A 136 2.77 7.92 -1.23
CA VAL A 136 2.14 8.52 -0.06
C VAL A 136 2.42 7.60 1.12
N ALA A 137 3.38 7.99 1.97
CA ALA A 137 3.82 7.15 3.08
C ALA A 137 2.63 6.76 3.96
N ASP A 138 2.51 5.45 4.23
CA ASP A 138 1.51 4.87 5.14
C ASP A 138 0.06 5.32 4.90
N ALA A 139 -0.30 5.66 3.65
CA ALA A 139 -1.65 6.12 3.33
C ALA A 139 -2.73 5.11 3.78
N THR A 140 -2.47 3.82 3.64
CA THR A 140 -3.39 2.74 4.04
C THR A 140 -3.57 2.61 5.56
N GLU A 141 -2.70 3.19 6.35
CA GLU A 141 -2.74 3.24 7.81
C GLU A 141 -3.25 4.58 8.33
N GLN A 142 -2.91 5.67 7.62
CA GLN A 142 -3.28 7.02 8.02
C GLN A 142 -4.70 7.41 7.60
N ILE A 143 -5.16 6.95 6.43
CA ILE A 143 -6.50 7.22 5.92
C ILE A 143 -7.45 6.13 6.43
N GLN A 144 -8.58 6.53 7.02
CA GLN A 144 -9.61 5.57 7.44
C GLN A 144 -10.47 5.15 6.25
N ASP A 145 -10.88 3.86 6.21
CA ASP A 145 -11.84 3.39 5.22
C ASP A 145 -13.18 4.13 5.38
N GLY A 146 -13.73 4.63 4.29
CA GLY A 146 -14.93 5.45 4.28
C GLY A 146 -14.71 6.96 4.46
N ALA A 147 -13.50 7.42 4.76
CA ALA A 147 -13.18 8.85 4.83
C ALA A 147 -13.38 9.53 3.47
N THR A 148 -13.75 10.81 3.49
CA THR A 148 -13.81 11.61 2.27
C THR A 148 -12.46 12.28 2.05
N ILE A 149 -11.82 12.02 0.91
CA ILE A 149 -10.52 12.58 0.56
C ILE A 149 -10.56 13.27 -0.82
N THR A 150 -9.65 14.21 -1.02
CA THR A 150 -9.37 14.81 -2.35
C THR A 150 -7.99 14.35 -2.80
N VAL A 151 -7.92 13.80 -3.99
CA VAL A 151 -6.67 13.38 -4.66
C VAL A 151 -6.34 14.42 -5.73
N ASP A 152 -5.21 15.10 -5.58
CA ASP A 152 -4.64 15.99 -6.58
C ASP A 152 -3.44 15.31 -7.25
N GLY A 153 -3.73 14.56 -8.29
CA GLY A 153 -2.73 13.84 -9.07
C GLY A 153 -1.82 14.76 -9.90
N THR A 154 -2.15 16.06 -10.01
CA THR A 154 -1.31 17.06 -10.68
C THR A 154 -0.18 17.54 -9.77
N ASN A 155 -0.49 17.80 -8.51
CA ASN A 155 0.47 18.32 -7.52
C ASN A 155 1.03 17.22 -6.61
N GLY A 156 0.44 16.03 -6.62
CA GLY A 156 0.90 14.89 -5.80
C GLY A 156 0.45 14.98 -4.35
N ASN A 157 -0.73 15.55 -4.09
CA ASN A 157 -1.27 15.73 -2.75
C ASN A 157 -2.56 14.93 -2.54
N VAL A 158 -2.75 14.47 -1.31
CA VAL A 158 -4.00 13.84 -0.85
C VAL A 158 -4.47 14.60 0.38
N THR A 159 -5.66 15.20 0.33
CA THR A 159 -6.22 16.01 1.42
C THR A 159 -7.36 15.26 2.09
N LEU A 160 -7.34 15.15 3.40
CA LEU A 160 -8.47 14.64 4.18
C LEU A 160 -9.54 15.73 4.32
N ILE A 161 -10.73 15.45 3.80
CA ILE A 161 -11.87 16.39 3.85
C ILE A 161 -12.76 16.09 5.07
N ARG A 162 -13.01 14.79 5.34
CA ARG A 162 -13.85 14.38 6.45
C ARG A 162 -13.53 12.92 6.84
N ASN A 163 -13.48 12.66 8.14
CA ASN A 163 -13.46 11.29 8.66
C ASN A 163 -14.81 10.59 8.45
N PRO A 164 -14.85 9.24 8.48
CA PRO A 164 -16.08 8.45 8.27
C PRO A 164 -17.19 8.79 9.27
#